data_36a3880f6d593dcc41c79764cafa6a21
#
_entry.id   36a3880f6d593dcc41c79764cafa6a21
#
_cell.length_a   1.000
_cell.length_b   1.000
_cell.length_c   1.000
_cell.angle_alpha   90.00
_cell.angle_beta   90.00
_cell.angle_gamma   90.00
#
_symmetry.space_group_name_H-M   'P 1'
#
loop_
_entity.id
_entity.type
_entity.pdbx_description
1 polymer ?
#
loop_
_entity_poly.entity_id
_entity_poly.type
_entity_poly.pdbx_seq_one_letter_code
_entity_poly.pdbx_strand_id
1 'polypeptide(L)'
;MENRVVITGLGIWSSIGTSLGEVTESLREGRSGIGLDPERRELGYISALTGIVKRPELKGALDRRKRLCLPQQGEYAYMATAEAMRNAGMDEAFLAANEV
;
A
#
# COMPACT_ATOMS: atom_id res chain seq x y z
N MET A 1 30.92 -15.75 -11.78
CA MET A 1 30.28 -14.46 -12.04
C MET A 1 29.25 -14.19 -10.95
N GLU A 2 29.44 -13.14 -10.22
CA GLU A 2 28.50 -12.78 -9.17
C GLU A 2 27.27 -12.08 -9.77
N ASN A 3 26.08 -12.58 -9.41
CA ASN A 3 24.84 -11.94 -9.83
C ASN A 3 24.50 -10.82 -8.83
N ARG A 4 24.40 -9.60 -9.34
CA ARG A 4 23.98 -8.45 -8.53
C ARG A 4 22.46 -8.32 -8.61
N VAL A 5 21.83 -8.24 -7.44
CA VAL A 5 20.40 -7.97 -7.33
C VAL A 5 20.23 -6.58 -6.75
N VAL A 6 19.42 -5.76 -7.40
CA VAL A 6 19.18 -4.39 -6.97
C VAL A 6 17.69 -4.13 -6.84
N ILE A 7 17.31 -3.22 -5.94
CA ILE A 7 15.94 -2.73 -5.79
C ILE A 7 15.76 -1.58 -6.76
N THR A 8 14.81 -1.70 -7.69
CA THR A 8 14.56 -0.72 -8.75
C THR A 8 13.30 0.10 -8.51
N GLY A 9 12.45 -0.31 -7.59
CA GLY A 9 11.23 0.41 -7.28
C GLY A 9 10.68 0.02 -5.94
N LEU A 10 9.98 0.96 -5.30
CA LEU A 10 9.33 0.79 -4.02
C LEU A 10 7.90 1.27 -4.09
N GLY A 11 7.04 0.66 -3.30
CA GLY A 11 5.67 1.10 -3.12
C GLY A 11 5.23 0.87 -1.69
N ILE A 12 4.36 1.74 -1.20
CA ILE A 12 3.90 1.67 0.18
C ILE A 12 2.47 2.18 0.32
N TRP A 13 1.71 1.54 1.19
CA TRP A 13 0.39 1.97 1.62
C TRP A 13 0.30 1.79 3.13
N SER A 14 0.28 2.89 3.86
CA SER A 14 0.41 2.84 5.32
C SER A 14 -0.40 3.93 6.01
N SER A 15 -0.38 3.91 7.34
CA SER A 15 -1.05 4.93 8.18
C SER A 15 -0.40 6.31 8.10
N ILE A 16 0.83 6.42 7.62
CA ILE A 16 1.53 7.71 7.48
C ILE A 16 1.59 8.21 6.04
N GLY A 17 1.05 7.46 5.11
CA GLY A 17 0.96 7.88 3.72
C GLY A 17 0.59 6.74 2.79
N THR A 18 0.06 7.09 1.64
CA THR A 18 -0.40 6.16 0.60
C THR A 18 0.48 6.21 -0.64
N SER A 19 1.65 6.84 -0.53
CA SER A 19 2.66 6.87 -1.58
C SER A 19 4.03 7.08 -0.97
N LEU A 20 5.08 6.83 -1.75
CA LEU A 20 6.46 7.07 -1.32
C LEU A 20 6.69 8.53 -0.91
N GLY A 21 6.13 9.47 -1.70
CA GLY A 21 6.25 10.90 -1.42
C GLY A 21 5.63 11.28 -0.09
N GLU A 22 4.40 10.84 0.17
CA GLU A 22 3.69 11.11 1.42
C GLU A 22 4.39 10.50 2.62
N VAL A 23 4.85 9.26 2.52
CA VAL A 23 5.56 8.57 3.59
C VAL A 23 6.90 9.25 3.89
N THR A 24 7.65 9.62 2.85
CA THR A 24 8.92 10.33 3.00
C THR A 24 8.74 11.65 3.74
N GLU A 25 7.71 12.41 3.37
CA GLU A 25 7.40 13.67 4.03
C GLU A 25 6.95 13.48 5.47
N SER A 26 6.11 12.48 5.73
CA SER A 26 5.67 12.15 7.09
C SER A 26 6.84 11.76 7.99
N LEU A 27 7.79 10.98 7.49
CA LEU A 27 9.00 10.62 8.23
C LEU A 27 9.90 11.82 8.49
N ARG A 28 10.02 12.70 7.49
CA ARG A 28 10.84 13.93 7.62
C ARG A 28 10.25 14.87 8.67
N GLU A 29 8.94 15.02 8.73
CA GLU A 29 8.24 15.88 9.67
C GLU A 29 7.93 15.22 11.02
N GLY A 30 8.15 13.92 11.14
CA GLY A 30 7.84 13.16 12.35
C GLY A 30 6.34 13.00 12.60
N ARG A 31 5.52 12.94 11.55
CA ARG A 31 4.08 12.73 11.69
C ARG A 31 3.77 11.31 12.13
N SER A 32 2.84 11.19 13.09
CA SER A 32 2.30 9.90 13.54
C SER A 32 1.07 9.52 12.75
N GLY A 33 0.95 8.24 12.41
CA GLY A 33 -0.27 7.67 11.84
C GLY A 33 -1.19 7.07 12.88
N ILE A 34 -0.87 7.22 14.17
CA ILE A 34 -1.70 6.71 15.27
C ILE A 34 -2.79 7.72 15.60
N GLY A 35 -4.02 7.25 15.68
CA GLY A 35 -5.16 8.09 16.01
C GLY A 35 -6.24 7.29 16.73
N LEU A 36 -7.29 8.00 17.15
CA LEU A 36 -8.47 7.37 17.76
C LEU A 36 -9.34 6.76 16.66
N ASP A 37 -9.63 5.49 16.80
CA ASP A 37 -10.53 4.77 15.91
C ASP A 37 -11.93 4.79 16.51
N PRO A 38 -12.91 5.49 15.90
CA PRO A 38 -14.26 5.57 16.42
C PRO A 38 -14.96 4.22 16.54
N GLU A 39 -14.71 3.30 15.60
CA GLU A 39 -15.29 1.97 15.60
C GLU A 39 -14.81 1.15 16.81
N ARG A 40 -13.51 1.18 17.09
CA ARG A 40 -12.95 0.51 18.25
C ARG A 40 -13.50 1.09 19.56
N ARG A 41 -13.70 2.40 19.58
CA ARG A 41 -14.29 3.08 20.75
C ARG A 41 -15.72 2.64 20.98
N GLU A 42 -16.54 2.55 19.95
CA GLU A 42 -17.92 2.05 20.03
C GLU A 42 -17.99 0.61 20.50
N LEU A 43 -17.06 -0.24 20.02
CA LEU A 43 -17.00 -1.64 20.39
C LEU A 43 -16.45 -1.89 21.80
N GLY A 44 -16.03 -0.85 22.50
CA GLY A 44 -15.61 -0.95 23.89
C GLY A 44 -14.20 -1.49 24.10
N TYR A 45 -13.31 -1.38 23.09
CA TYR A 45 -11.92 -1.75 23.28
C TYR A 45 -11.26 -0.90 24.36
N ILE A 46 -10.39 -1.52 25.14
CA ILE A 46 -9.62 -0.84 26.21
C ILE A 46 -8.81 0.32 25.63
N SER A 47 -8.23 0.13 24.43
CA SER A 47 -7.57 1.20 23.68
C SER A 47 -8.22 1.35 22.32
N ALA A 48 -8.61 2.57 22.00
CA ALA A 48 -9.10 2.94 20.68
C ALA A 48 -7.98 3.54 19.79
N LEU A 49 -6.73 3.56 20.28
CA LEU A 49 -5.58 4.03 19.50
C LEU A 49 -5.14 2.95 18.54
N THR A 50 -5.00 3.32 17.26
CA THR A 50 -4.55 2.41 16.21
C THR A 50 -3.89 3.18 15.08
N GLY A 51 -3.10 2.50 14.28
CA GLY A 51 -2.64 3.03 13.00
C GLY A 51 -3.79 2.99 12.00
N ILE A 52 -4.35 4.14 11.69
CA ILE A 52 -5.51 4.25 10.79
C ILE A 52 -4.99 4.29 9.35
N VAL A 53 -5.36 3.27 8.57
CA VAL A 53 -4.99 3.16 7.16
C VAL A 53 -6.21 3.44 6.30
N LYS A 54 -6.07 4.40 5.37
CA LYS A 54 -7.13 4.73 4.43
C LYS A 54 -7.36 3.55 3.48
N ARG A 55 -8.62 3.15 3.30
CA ARG A 55 -8.95 2.11 2.32
C ARG A 55 -8.81 2.64 0.90
N PRO A 56 -8.14 1.88 0.02
CA PRO A 56 -8.00 2.31 -1.37
C PRO A 56 -9.32 2.20 -2.14
N GLU A 57 -9.50 3.07 -3.10
CA GLU A 57 -10.63 3.03 -4.04
C GLU A 57 -10.23 2.22 -5.27
N LEU A 58 -10.75 1.00 -5.38
CA LEU A 58 -10.38 0.07 -6.45
C LEU A 58 -11.40 -0.04 -7.59
N LYS A 59 -12.50 0.71 -7.54
CA LYS A 59 -13.55 0.64 -8.55
C LYS A 59 -13.06 0.89 -9.97
N GLY A 60 -12.12 1.80 -10.14
CA GLY A 60 -11.56 2.11 -11.46
C GLY A 60 -10.43 1.19 -11.90
N ALA A 61 -9.80 0.49 -10.97
CA ALA A 61 -8.62 -0.34 -11.22
C ALA A 61 -8.92 -1.81 -11.42
N LEU A 62 -9.92 -2.34 -10.71
CA LEU A 62 -10.31 -3.74 -10.74
C LEU A 62 -11.81 -3.88 -10.95
N ASP A 63 -12.23 -4.93 -11.67
CA ASP A 63 -13.63 -5.27 -11.79
C ASP A 63 -14.22 -5.79 -10.46
N ARG A 64 -15.55 -5.84 -10.38
CA ARG A 64 -16.24 -6.24 -9.15
C ARG A 64 -15.83 -7.65 -8.68
N ARG A 65 -15.68 -8.59 -9.61
CA ARG A 65 -15.32 -9.97 -9.28
C ARG A 65 -13.94 -10.05 -8.61
N LYS A 66 -12.97 -9.36 -9.19
CA LYS A 66 -11.61 -9.31 -8.62
C LYS A 66 -11.59 -8.61 -7.26
N ARG A 67 -12.34 -7.52 -7.12
CA ARG A 67 -12.44 -6.79 -5.84
C ARG A 67 -13.05 -7.64 -4.74
N LEU A 68 -14.06 -8.46 -5.05
CA LEU A 68 -14.70 -9.34 -4.07
C LEU A 68 -13.76 -10.46 -3.58
N CYS A 69 -12.77 -10.83 -4.37
CA CYS A 69 -11.77 -11.83 -4.00
C CYS A 69 -10.62 -11.28 -3.15
N LEU A 70 -10.51 -9.95 -3.02
CA LEU A 70 -9.43 -9.33 -2.27
C LEU A 70 -9.83 -9.04 -0.82
N PRO A 71 -9.12 -9.60 0.16
CA PRO A 71 -9.25 -9.15 1.55
C PRO A 71 -8.63 -7.76 1.71
N GLN A 72 -8.85 -7.11 2.86
CA GLN A 72 -8.38 -5.76 3.13
C GLN A 72 -6.86 -5.62 2.96
N GLN A 73 -6.09 -6.55 3.50
CA GLN A 73 -4.64 -6.57 3.35
C GLN A 73 -4.21 -6.77 1.88
N GLY A 74 -4.99 -7.50 1.11
CA GLY A 74 -4.78 -7.67 -0.33
C GLY A 74 -4.97 -6.37 -1.11
N GLU A 75 -5.93 -5.54 -0.71
CA GLU A 75 -6.14 -4.22 -1.29
C GLU A 75 -4.91 -3.33 -1.10
N TYR A 76 -4.35 -3.32 0.11
CA TYR A 76 -3.15 -2.54 0.42
C TYR A 76 -1.93 -3.06 -0.35
N ALA A 77 -1.75 -4.38 -0.39
CA ALA A 77 -0.66 -5.01 -1.14
C ALA A 77 -0.77 -4.71 -2.64
N TYR A 78 -1.97 -4.72 -3.20
CA TYR A 78 -2.20 -4.37 -4.60
C TYR A 78 -1.75 -2.93 -4.89
N MET A 79 -2.16 -1.98 -4.06
CA MET A 79 -1.80 -0.57 -4.27
C MET A 79 -0.30 -0.33 -4.13
N ALA A 80 0.32 -0.94 -3.12
CA ALA A 80 1.76 -0.84 -2.91
C ALA A 80 2.56 -1.47 -4.07
N THR A 81 2.12 -2.62 -4.56
CA THR A 81 2.74 -3.29 -5.69
C THR A 81 2.61 -2.47 -6.97
N ALA A 82 1.44 -1.89 -7.23
CA ALA A 82 1.22 -1.03 -8.39
C ALA A 82 2.15 0.19 -8.37
N GLU A 83 2.33 0.80 -7.22
CA GLU A 83 3.29 1.91 -7.06
C GLU A 83 4.73 1.46 -7.30
N ALA A 84 5.13 0.33 -6.73
CA ALA A 84 6.48 -0.22 -6.90
C ALA A 84 6.79 -0.49 -8.38
N MET A 85 5.83 -1.06 -9.10
CA MET A 85 5.98 -1.33 -10.52
C MET A 85 6.12 -0.03 -11.34
N ARG A 86 5.28 0.96 -11.06
CA ARG A 86 5.40 2.27 -11.73
C ARG A 86 6.73 2.94 -11.41
N ASN A 87 7.16 2.87 -10.17
CA ASN A 87 8.42 3.45 -9.71
C ASN A 87 9.62 2.76 -10.40
N ALA A 88 9.54 1.45 -10.63
CA ALA A 88 10.56 0.68 -11.34
C ALA A 88 10.49 0.82 -12.87
N GLY A 89 9.44 1.44 -13.41
CA GLY A 89 9.22 1.53 -14.85
C GLY A 89 8.79 0.20 -15.49
N MET A 90 8.20 -0.69 -14.71
CA MET A 90 7.71 -1.99 -15.18
C MET A 90 6.24 -1.90 -15.58
N ASP A 91 5.89 -2.48 -16.72
CA ASP A 91 4.52 -2.59 -17.21
C ASP A 91 4.17 -4.04 -17.53
N GLU A 92 2.93 -4.28 -17.95
CA GLU A 92 2.48 -5.63 -18.32
C GLU A 92 3.30 -6.23 -19.47
N ALA A 93 3.70 -5.42 -20.43
CA ALA A 93 4.52 -5.87 -21.55
C ALA A 93 5.89 -6.35 -21.07
N PHE A 94 6.50 -5.63 -20.13
CA PHE A 94 7.77 -6.05 -19.52
C PHE A 94 7.63 -7.38 -18.80
N LEU A 95 6.56 -7.55 -18.01
CA LEU A 95 6.30 -8.78 -17.26
C LEU A 95 6.05 -9.97 -18.18
N ALA A 96 5.34 -9.76 -19.29
CA ALA A 96 5.09 -10.81 -20.29
C ALA A 96 6.35 -11.22 -21.05
N ALA A 97 7.27 -10.30 -21.26
CA ALA A 97 8.53 -10.55 -21.98
C ALA A 97 9.60 -11.19 -21.11
N ASN A 98 9.49 -11.07 -19.78
CA ASN A 98 10.47 -11.57 -18.83
C ASN A 98 9.79 -12.55 -17.88
N GLU A 99 10.17 -13.80 -17.93
CA GLU A 99 9.66 -14.79 -16.96
C GLU A 99 10.15 -14.44 -15.56
N VAL A 100 9.22 -14.30 -14.68
CA VAL A 100 9.48 -14.01 -13.26
C VAL A 100 9.19 -15.25 -12.43
#